data_61a17ef5d3a57cddef2720920e25e6fa
#
_entry.id   61a17ef5d3a57cddef2720920e25e6fa
#
_cell.length_a   1.000
_cell.length_b   1.000
_cell.length_c   1.000
_cell.angle_alpha   90.00
_cell.angle_beta   90.00
_cell.angle_gamma   90.00
#
_symmetry.space_group_name_H-M   'P 1'
#
loop_
_entity.id
_entity.type
_entity.pdbx_description
1 polymer ?
#
loop_
_entity_poly.entity_id
_entity_poly.type
_entity_poly.pdbx_seq_one_letter_code
_entity_poly.pdbx_strand_id
1 'polypeptide(L)'
;MAKKITGYIKLQVPAGKANPAPPIGPALGQHGVNIMEFCKAFNAKTSQMDPDLKVPVVITVYGDRSFTFETKTPPAADLLKKAAGIPKGSGKPNREKVGTISRAKVEEIAKTKLQDLNTTSLESAIRTIEGTARQMGLTVE
;
A
#
# COMPACT_ATOMS: atom_id res chain seq x y z
N MET A 1 8.14 4.30 -30.41
CA MET A 1 9.22 5.08 -29.75
C MET A 1 8.97 5.13 -28.25
N ALA A 2 10.04 5.03 -27.48
CA ALA A 2 9.93 5.16 -26.03
C ALA A 2 9.52 6.58 -25.65
N LYS A 3 8.49 6.73 -24.83
CA LYS A 3 8.05 8.03 -24.31
C LYS A 3 8.99 8.48 -23.21
N LYS A 4 9.27 9.78 -23.17
CA LYS A 4 10.11 10.34 -22.13
C LYS A 4 9.34 10.43 -20.82
N ILE A 5 9.90 9.88 -19.76
CA ILE A 5 9.31 9.94 -18.42
C ILE A 5 9.57 11.33 -17.84
N THR A 6 8.52 12.03 -17.43
CA THR A 6 8.63 13.35 -16.80
C THR A 6 8.58 13.29 -15.28
N GLY A 7 8.04 12.22 -14.73
CA GLY A 7 8.00 12.05 -13.29
C GLY A 7 7.26 10.82 -12.84
N TYR A 8 7.34 10.59 -11.53
CA TYR A 8 6.65 9.50 -10.85
C TYR A 8 5.77 10.09 -9.75
N ILE A 9 4.59 9.51 -9.59
CA ILE A 9 3.68 9.87 -8.51
C ILE A 9 3.43 8.60 -7.70
N LYS A 10 3.62 8.69 -6.38
CA LYS A 10 3.36 7.58 -5.47
C LYS A 10 2.22 7.96 -4.54
N LEU A 11 1.18 7.16 -4.54
CA LEU A 11 -0.04 7.40 -3.76
C LEU A 11 -0.47 6.13 -3.04
N GLN A 12 -1.24 6.31 -1.97
CA GLN A 12 -1.97 5.23 -1.33
C GLN A 12 -3.46 5.56 -1.43
N VAL A 13 -4.21 4.71 -2.12
CA VAL A 13 -5.62 4.94 -2.43
C VAL A 13 -6.44 3.76 -1.96
N PRO A 14 -7.57 3.97 -1.27
CA PRO A 14 -8.48 2.87 -0.94
C PRO A 14 -8.94 2.14 -2.19
N ALA A 15 -8.91 0.81 -2.16
CA ALA A 15 -9.29 -0.02 -3.30
C ALA A 15 -10.72 0.28 -3.75
N GLY A 16 -10.90 0.50 -5.05
CA GLY A 16 -12.21 0.78 -5.64
C GLY A 16 -12.83 2.12 -5.28
N LYS A 17 -12.12 2.99 -4.56
CA LYS A 17 -12.64 4.27 -4.06
C LYS A 17 -11.81 5.49 -4.52
N ALA A 18 -11.11 5.37 -5.63
CA ALA A 18 -10.37 6.52 -6.17
C ALA A 18 -11.34 7.60 -6.65
N ASN A 19 -11.10 8.84 -6.26
CA ASN A 19 -11.91 9.99 -6.65
C ASN A 19 -11.01 11.23 -6.83
N PRO A 20 -11.51 12.30 -7.48
CA PRO A 20 -10.72 13.51 -7.72
C PRO A 20 -10.39 14.33 -6.47
N ALA A 21 -10.95 13.98 -5.33
CA ALA A 21 -10.69 14.69 -4.07
C ALA A 21 -9.24 14.48 -3.61
N PRO A 22 -8.69 15.38 -2.75
CA PRO A 22 -7.36 15.17 -2.19
C PRO A 22 -7.25 13.80 -1.51
N PRO A 23 -6.08 13.13 -1.57
CA PRO A 23 -4.81 13.59 -2.12
C PRO A 23 -4.60 13.34 -3.62
N ILE A 24 -5.53 12.68 -4.30
CA ILE A 24 -5.36 12.22 -5.69
C ILE A 24 -5.38 13.39 -6.67
N GLY A 25 -6.38 14.27 -6.56
CA GLY A 25 -6.55 15.39 -7.47
C GLY A 25 -5.33 16.30 -7.55
N PRO A 26 -4.87 16.88 -6.42
CA PRO A 26 -3.69 17.75 -6.44
C PRO A 26 -2.42 17.04 -6.92
N ALA A 27 -2.18 15.80 -6.53
CA ALA A 27 -0.99 15.05 -6.94
C ALA A 27 -0.94 14.83 -8.45
N LEU A 28 -2.04 14.44 -9.05
CA LEU A 28 -2.13 14.22 -10.50
C LEU A 28 -2.19 15.53 -11.27
N GLY A 29 -2.86 16.52 -10.72
CA GLY A 29 -3.01 17.84 -11.35
C GLY A 29 -1.69 18.56 -11.56
N GLN A 30 -0.75 18.44 -10.63
CA GLN A 30 0.58 19.03 -10.75
C GLN A 30 1.37 18.48 -11.94
N HIS A 31 1.07 17.27 -12.35
CA HIS A 31 1.74 16.62 -13.48
C HIS A 31 0.93 16.68 -14.78
N GLY A 32 -0.25 17.30 -14.74
CA GLY A 32 -1.11 17.42 -15.92
C GLY A 32 -1.77 16.11 -16.36
N VAL A 33 -1.88 15.16 -15.48
CA VAL A 33 -2.48 13.85 -15.77
C VAL A 33 -4.01 13.95 -15.68
N ASN A 34 -4.72 13.21 -16.53
CA ASN A 34 -6.18 13.13 -16.49
C ASN A 34 -6.64 12.35 -15.25
N ILE A 35 -7.15 13.08 -14.27
CA ILE A 35 -7.56 12.53 -12.97
C ILE A 35 -8.70 11.52 -13.11
N MET A 36 -9.70 11.84 -13.92
CA MET A 36 -10.88 10.98 -14.10
C MET A 36 -10.52 9.67 -14.77
N GLU A 37 -9.64 9.70 -15.75
CA GLU A 37 -9.15 8.50 -16.44
C GLU A 37 -8.41 7.58 -15.47
N PHE A 38 -7.54 8.15 -14.65
CA PHE A 38 -6.85 7.39 -13.60
C PHE A 38 -7.83 6.76 -12.61
N CYS A 39 -8.79 7.53 -12.11
CA CYS A 39 -9.77 7.03 -11.14
C CYS A 39 -10.58 5.87 -11.72
N LYS A 40 -11.04 5.97 -12.95
CA LYS A 40 -11.77 4.89 -13.63
C LYS A 40 -10.91 3.65 -13.78
N ALA A 41 -9.69 3.79 -14.28
CA ALA A 41 -8.78 2.66 -14.51
C ALA A 41 -8.40 1.99 -13.18
N PHE A 42 -8.09 2.77 -12.15
CA PHE A 42 -7.74 2.26 -10.83
C PHE A 42 -8.93 1.52 -10.20
N ASN A 43 -10.11 2.12 -10.22
CA ASN A 43 -11.31 1.50 -9.63
C ASN A 43 -11.66 0.19 -10.34
N ALA A 44 -11.53 0.13 -11.66
CA ALA A 44 -11.74 -1.09 -12.42
C ALA A 44 -10.74 -2.19 -12.04
N LYS A 45 -9.46 -1.82 -11.88
CA LYS A 45 -8.40 -2.76 -11.55
C LYS A 45 -8.50 -3.28 -10.10
N THR A 46 -8.99 -2.46 -9.18
CA THR A 46 -9.05 -2.78 -7.75
C THR A 46 -10.46 -3.14 -7.26
N SER A 47 -11.43 -3.26 -8.15
CA SER A 47 -12.84 -3.51 -7.78
C SER A 47 -13.06 -4.79 -6.98
N GLN A 48 -12.21 -5.80 -7.17
CA GLN A 48 -12.29 -7.08 -6.46
C GLN A 48 -11.48 -7.11 -5.17
N MET A 49 -10.75 -6.03 -4.87
CA MET A 49 -9.94 -5.93 -3.66
C MET A 49 -10.78 -5.43 -2.49
N ASP A 50 -10.30 -5.71 -1.28
CA ASP A 50 -10.96 -5.24 -0.06
C ASP A 50 -10.94 -3.70 -0.01
N PRO A 51 -12.13 -3.03 0.03
CA PRO A 51 -12.18 -1.57 0.02
C PRO A 51 -11.65 -0.92 1.31
N ASP A 52 -11.49 -1.70 2.38
CA ASP A 52 -10.91 -1.19 3.63
C ASP A 52 -9.39 -1.12 3.60
N LEU A 53 -8.76 -1.72 2.59
CA LEU A 53 -7.32 -1.70 2.44
C LEU A 53 -6.91 -0.62 1.45
N LYS A 54 -5.85 0.11 1.80
CA LYS A 54 -5.22 1.06 0.88
C LYS A 54 -4.30 0.31 -0.06
N VAL A 55 -4.33 0.70 -1.33
CA VAL A 55 -3.47 0.11 -2.35
C VAL A 55 -2.40 1.15 -2.72
N PRO A 56 -1.11 0.85 -2.52
CA PRO A 56 -0.05 1.71 -3.00
C PRO A 56 -0.02 1.69 -4.52
N VAL A 57 0.06 2.86 -5.12
CA VAL A 57 0.08 3.04 -6.57
C VAL A 57 1.31 3.84 -6.96
N VAL A 58 2.06 3.36 -7.93
CA VAL A 58 3.15 4.10 -8.56
C VAL A 58 2.70 4.47 -9.96
N ILE A 59 2.58 5.76 -10.23
CA ILE A 59 2.14 6.30 -11.51
C ILE A 59 3.36 6.86 -12.23
N THR A 60 3.60 6.39 -13.44
CA THR A 60 4.66 6.93 -14.31
C THR A 60 4.02 7.90 -15.29
N VAL A 61 4.47 9.15 -15.28
CA VAL A 61 3.96 10.22 -16.16
C VAL A 61 4.93 10.44 -17.31
N TYR A 62 4.41 10.49 -18.52
CA TYR A 62 5.20 10.68 -19.74
C TYR A 62 5.06 12.12 -20.27
N GLY A 63 5.97 12.50 -21.15
CA GLY A 63 6.03 13.88 -21.69
C GLY A 63 4.82 14.30 -22.51
N ASP A 64 4.06 13.37 -23.05
CA ASP A 64 2.82 13.61 -23.79
C ASP A 64 1.58 13.66 -22.88
N ARG A 65 1.78 13.71 -21.56
CA ARG A 65 0.74 13.70 -20.51
C ARG A 65 0.00 12.35 -20.38
N SER A 66 0.44 11.34 -21.08
CA SER A 66 -0.04 9.98 -20.83
C SER A 66 0.59 9.43 -19.55
N PHE A 67 0.00 8.38 -19.01
CA PHE A 67 0.49 7.76 -17.79
C PHE A 67 0.29 6.24 -17.84
N THR A 68 1.11 5.55 -17.06
CA THR A 68 0.89 4.15 -16.70
C THR A 68 0.98 4.05 -15.19
N PHE A 69 0.31 3.07 -14.60
CA PHE A 69 0.36 2.89 -13.16
C PHE A 69 0.49 1.41 -12.80
N GLU A 70 1.15 1.16 -11.68
CA GLU A 70 1.27 -0.17 -11.11
C GLU A 70 0.71 -0.13 -9.69
N THR A 71 -0.10 -1.13 -9.36
CA THR A 71 -0.61 -1.32 -8.00
C THR A 71 0.28 -2.34 -7.29
N LYS A 72 0.56 -2.07 -6.01
CA LYS A 72 1.33 -2.98 -5.16
C LYS A 72 0.40 -3.61 -4.12
N THR A 73 0.93 -4.55 -3.35
CA THR A 73 0.17 -5.12 -2.24
C THR A 73 -0.09 -4.06 -1.17
N PRO A 74 -1.17 -4.20 -0.36
CA PRO A 74 -1.47 -3.23 0.69
C PRO A 74 -0.29 -3.01 1.64
N PRO A 75 -0.16 -1.82 2.27
CA PRO A 75 0.92 -1.56 3.22
C PRO A 75 0.92 -2.59 4.36
N ALA A 76 2.11 -3.00 4.79
CA ALA A 76 2.25 -3.98 5.87
C ALA A 76 1.53 -3.54 7.14
N ALA A 77 1.58 -2.24 7.46
CA ALA A 77 0.90 -1.69 8.63
C ALA A 77 -0.62 -1.90 8.57
N ASP A 78 -1.24 -1.70 7.42
CA ASP A 78 -2.68 -1.89 7.26
C ASP A 78 -3.07 -3.37 7.37
N LEU A 79 -2.28 -4.25 6.79
CA LEU A 79 -2.49 -5.69 6.90
C LEU A 79 -2.36 -6.17 8.35
N LEU A 80 -1.36 -5.67 9.08
CA LEU A 80 -1.16 -5.99 10.49
C LEU A 80 -2.30 -5.48 11.36
N LYS A 81 -2.76 -4.25 11.15
CA LYS A 81 -3.91 -3.69 11.88
C LYS A 81 -5.16 -4.55 11.68
N LYS A 82 -5.43 -4.94 10.46
CA LYS A 82 -6.58 -5.78 10.12
C LYS A 82 -6.46 -7.17 10.77
N ALA A 83 -5.30 -7.78 10.69
CA ALA A 83 -5.06 -9.11 11.26
C ALA A 83 -5.13 -9.12 12.79
N ALA A 84 -4.65 -8.06 13.43
CA ALA A 84 -4.69 -7.92 14.90
C ALA A 84 -6.02 -7.35 15.41
N GLY A 85 -6.88 -6.85 14.52
CA GLY A 85 -8.18 -6.27 14.89
C GLY A 85 -8.08 -4.93 15.61
N ILE A 86 -7.02 -4.16 15.37
CA ILE A 86 -6.83 -2.86 16.01
C ILE A 86 -7.07 -1.73 15.00
N PRO A 87 -7.66 -0.59 15.43
CA PRO A 87 -7.91 0.54 14.52
C PRO A 87 -6.67 1.38 14.25
N LYS A 88 -5.72 1.39 15.19
CA LYS A 88 -4.53 2.24 15.11
C LYS A 88 -3.36 1.61 15.86
N GLY A 89 -2.15 1.83 15.36
CA GLY A 89 -0.92 1.44 16.04
C GLY A 89 -0.63 2.33 17.25
N SER A 90 0.33 1.91 18.09
CA SER A 90 0.74 2.64 19.27
C SER A 90 1.59 3.87 18.93
N GLY A 91 1.36 4.97 19.64
CA GLY A 91 2.23 6.15 19.58
C GLY A 91 3.54 5.96 20.36
N LYS A 92 3.57 4.97 21.28
CA LYS A 92 4.75 4.63 22.10
C LYS A 92 4.97 3.12 22.07
N PRO A 93 5.35 2.53 20.93
CA PRO A 93 5.31 1.08 20.71
C PRO A 93 6.24 0.28 21.63
N ASN A 94 7.30 0.86 22.12
CA ASN A 94 8.22 0.19 23.04
C ASN A 94 7.75 0.19 24.52
N ARG A 95 6.75 0.99 24.84
CA ARG A 95 6.18 1.10 26.20
C ARG A 95 4.74 0.63 26.26
N GLU A 96 3.95 1.00 25.27
CA GLU A 96 2.52 0.70 25.19
C GLU A 96 2.24 -0.26 24.07
N LYS A 97 1.85 -1.49 24.39
CA LYS A 97 1.43 -2.50 23.42
C LYS A 97 -0.08 -2.39 23.22
N VAL A 98 -0.52 -2.40 21.96
CA VAL A 98 -1.93 -2.22 21.62
C VAL A 98 -2.62 -3.49 21.18
N GLY A 99 -1.88 -4.57 21.00
CA GLY A 99 -2.44 -5.85 20.59
C GLY A 99 -1.39 -6.94 20.43
N THR A 100 -1.88 -8.10 20.06
CA THR A 100 -1.06 -9.29 19.81
C THR A 100 -1.45 -9.88 18.47
N ILE A 101 -0.47 -10.37 17.72
CA ILE A 101 -0.69 -11.04 16.44
C ILE A 101 0.02 -12.39 16.48
N SER A 102 -0.62 -13.45 15.96
CA SER A 102 0.00 -14.75 15.88
C SER A 102 1.03 -14.80 14.75
N ARG A 103 2.06 -15.60 14.94
CA ARG A 103 3.09 -15.80 13.91
C ARG A 103 2.51 -16.36 12.61
N ALA A 104 1.46 -17.17 12.69
CA ALA A 104 0.76 -17.69 11.50
C ALA A 104 0.18 -16.58 10.64
N LYS A 105 -0.42 -15.56 11.26
CA LYS A 105 -0.95 -14.38 10.53
C LYS A 105 0.18 -13.55 9.94
N VAL A 106 1.29 -13.37 10.65
CA VAL A 106 2.48 -12.69 10.13
C VAL A 106 3.01 -13.42 8.90
N GLU A 107 3.04 -14.75 8.94
CA GLU A 107 3.47 -15.58 7.80
C GLU A 107 2.56 -15.38 6.58
N GLU A 108 1.24 -15.36 6.77
CA GLU A 108 0.28 -15.08 5.69
C GLU A 108 0.52 -13.72 5.06
N ILE A 109 0.74 -12.69 5.87
CA ILE A 109 1.05 -11.33 5.41
C ILE A 109 2.37 -11.33 4.63
N ALA A 110 3.38 -12.02 5.13
CA ALA A 110 4.68 -12.13 4.47
C ALA A 110 4.55 -12.80 3.09
N LYS A 111 3.76 -13.85 2.98
CA LYS A 111 3.48 -14.52 1.69
C LYS A 111 2.80 -13.57 0.70
N THR A 112 1.83 -12.80 1.17
CA THR A 112 1.10 -11.83 0.35
C THR A 112 2.04 -10.75 -0.19
N LYS A 113 2.97 -10.26 0.64
CA LYS A 113 3.88 -9.18 0.27
C LYS A 113 5.18 -9.64 -0.37
N LEU A 114 5.43 -10.94 -0.44
CA LEU A 114 6.71 -11.46 -0.92
C LEU A 114 7.07 -10.93 -2.32
N GLN A 115 6.09 -10.73 -3.18
CA GLN A 115 6.27 -10.19 -4.52
C GLN A 115 6.80 -8.74 -4.53
N ASP A 116 6.54 -7.97 -3.49
CA ASP A 116 6.95 -6.55 -3.37
C ASP A 116 8.24 -6.39 -2.56
N LEU A 117 8.67 -7.43 -1.88
CA LEU A 117 9.87 -7.40 -1.04
C LEU A 117 11.11 -7.75 -1.85
N ASN A 118 12.26 -7.27 -1.40
CA ASN A 118 13.54 -7.51 -2.04
C ASN A 118 14.19 -8.83 -1.60
N THR A 119 13.39 -9.78 -1.17
CA THR A 119 13.87 -11.11 -0.73
C THR A 119 13.06 -12.21 -1.40
N THR A 120 13.69 -13.35 -1.61
CA THR A 120 13.03 -14.57 -2.08
C THR A 120 12.75 -15.56 -0.94
N SER A 121 13.32 -15.29 0.23
CA SER A 121 13.16 -16.14 1.42
C SER A 121 11.91 -15.73 2.21
N LEU A 122 10.99 -16.66 2.42
CA LEU A 122 9.81 -16.45 3.26
C LEU A 122 10.20 -16.09 4.70
N GLU A 123 11.22 -16.72 5.24
CA GLU A 123 11.70 -16.44 6.59
C GLU A 123 12.19 -15.00 6.76
N SER A 124 12.95 -14.49 5.78
CA SER A 124 13.37 -13.09 5.77
C SER A 124 12.18 -12.14 5.66
N ALA A 125 11.19 -12.48 4.83
CA ALA A 125 9.95 -11.71 4.71
C ALA A 125 9.19 -11.66 6.04
N ILE A 126 9.10 -12.78 6.76
CA ILE A 126 8.47 -12.84 8.08
C ILE A 126 9.17 -11.90 9.05
N ARG A 127 10.49 -11.89 9.10
CA ARG A 127 11.25 -10.98 9.97
C ARG A 127 10.99 -9.53 9.63
N THR A 128 10.88 -9.19 8.36
CA THR A 128 10.56 -7.82 7.91
C THR A 128 9.20 -7.39 8.44
N ILE A 129 8.19 -8.24 8.33
CA ILE A 129 6.84 -7.94 8.83
C ILE A 129 6.80 -7.88 10.36
N GLU A 130 7.52 -8.78 11.04
CA GLU A 130 7.64 -8.75 12.51
C GLU A 130 8.23 -7.44 13.02
N GLY A 131 9.23 -6.90 12.32
CA GLY A 131 9.83 -5.60 12.63
C GLY A 131 8.79 -4.47 12.57
N THR A 132 7.97 -4.47 11.53
CA THR A 132 6.87 -3.50 11.38
C THR A 132 5.86 -3.67 12.52
N ALA A 133 5.49 -4.90 12.87
CA ALA A 133 4.56 -5.18 13.95
C ALA A 133 5.06 -4.64 15.29
N ARG A 134 6.33 -4.84 15.60
CA ARG A 134 6.94 -4.32 16.84
C ARG A 134 6.87 -2.80 16.90
N GLN A 135 7.12 -2.12 15.78
CA GLN A 135 7.06 -0.67 15.69
C GLN A 135 5.63 -0.12 15.78
N MET A 136 4.64 -0.97 15.58
CA MET A 136 3.24 -0.62 15.77
C MET A 136 2.74 -0.89 17.19
N GLY A 137 3.56 -1.50 18.04
CA GLY A 137 3.15 -1.90 19.37
C GLY A 137 2.41 -3.23 19.42
N LEU A 138 2.61 -4.09 18.43
CA LEU A 138 2.07 -5.45 18.42
C LEU A 138 3.09 -6.44 18.98
N THR A 139 2.60 -7.39 19.78
CA THR A 139 3.40 -8.50 20.25
C THR A 139 3.17 -9.70 19.33
N VAL A 140 4.25 -10.26 18.81
CA VAL A 140 4.18 -11.47 17.94
C VAL A 140 4.32 -12.71 18.80
N GLU A 141 3.35 -13.61 18.71
CA GLU A 141 3.34 -14.89 19.44
C GLU A 141 3.62 -16.09 18.54
#